data_46a7afa0df3e83b5f077dd43f379fca4
#
_entry.id   46a7afa0df3e83b5f077dd43f379fca4
#
_cell.length_a   1.000
_cell.length_b   1.000
_cell.length_c   1.000
_cell.angle_alpha   90.00
_cell.angle_beta   90.00
_cell.angle_gamma   90.00
#
_symmetry.space_group_name_H-M   'P 1'
#
loop_
_entity.id
_entity.type
_entity.pdbx_description
1 polymer ?
#
loop_
_entity_poly.entity_id
_entity_poly.type
_entity_poly.pdbx_seq_one_letter_code
_entity_poly.pdbx_strand_id
1 'polypeptide(L)'
;MDYEKMTPEERAEFRARFEAEDKAKKQKEQEDRETYKDLVDKFVVNNVKLLQNLSSQMMVIKQQVFDSAGLLIDMKDDLFKTKADRRSNTFTTQDGLMSITLGNRVNEGWDDTVNAGISKVKDYLASLAKDENSAALVETVMGLIAKDRKGNLKANKVLELEKLAIKTQDEKFLDGIAIIKAAYRPAPSCQFIEVTLKDEKGNDIKLPLSLAAMK
;
A
#
# COMPACT_ATOMS: atom_id res chain seq x y z
N MET A 1 48.28 28.80 -32.52
CA MET A 1 48.81 30.16 -32.56
C MET A 1 49.37 30.50 -31.19
N ASP A 2 50.59 31.01 -31.13
CA ASP A 2 51.27 31.25 -29.85
C ASP A 2 50.93 32.66 -29.38
N TYR A 3 50.13 32.78 -28.32
CA TYR A 3 49.61 34.06 -27.79
C TYR A 3 50.76 35.06 -27.46
N GLU A 4 51.95 34.56 -27.15
CA GLU A 4 53.13 35.38 -26.81
C GLU A 4 53.75 36.12 -28.01
N LYS A 5 53.49 35.64 -29.24
CA LYS A 5 54.03 36.23 -30.47
C LYS A 5 53.10 37.21 -31.18
N MET A 6 51.91 37.46 -30.61
CA MET A 6 50.92 38.39 -31.18
C MET A 6 51.24 39.83 -30.84
N THR A 7 50.93 40.73 -31.78
CA THR A 7 50.98 42.18 -31.54
C THR A 7 49.90 42.60 -30.53
N PRO A 8 50.03 43.78 -29.91
CA PRO A 8 49.00 44.28 -28.97
C PRO A 8 47.59 44.35 -29.60
N GLU A 9 47.48 44.71 -30.87
CA GLU A 9 46.23 44.81 -31.63
C GLU A 9 45.64 43.39 -31.86
N GLU A 10 46.43 42.45 -32.31
CA GLU A 10 45.98 41.04 -32.49
C GLU A 10 45.51 40.40 -31.17
N ARG A 11 46.15 40.72 -30.05
CA ARG A 11 45.72 40.25 -28.72
C ARG A 11 44.38 40.86 -28.32
N ALA A 12 44.13 42.11 -28.67
CA ALA A 12 42.85 42.80 -28.39
C ALA A 12 41.72 42.17 -29.21
N GLU A 13 41.94 41.95 -30.50
CA GLU A 13 40.97 41.23 -31.38
C GLU A 13 40.71 39.82 -30.92
N PHE A 14 41.74 39.06 -30.54
CA PHE A 14 41.59 37.71 -30.03
C PHE A 14 40.74 37.68 -28.74
N ARG A 15 41.00 38.59 -27.81
CA ARG A 15 40.18 38.70 -26.57
C ARG A 15 38.75 39.08 -26.89
N ALA A 16 38.50 40.08 -27.74
CA ALA A 16 37.15 40.50 -28.11
C ALA A 16 36.34 39.36 -28.76
N ARG A 17 37.05 38.57 -29.64
CA ARG A 17 36.43 37.39 -30.27
C ARG A 17 36.10 36.30 -29.25
N PHE A 18 37.04 36.01 -28.33
CA PHE A 18 36.82 35.04 -27.28
C PHE A 18 35.69 35.42 -26.30
N GLU A 19 35.64 36.70 -25.90
CA GLU A 19 34.57 37.23 -25.07
C GLU A 19 33.20 37.21 -25.79
N ALA A 20 33.17 37.46 -27.09
CA ALA A 20 31.95 37.37 -27.89
C ALA A 20 31.49 35.91 -28.02
N GLU A 21 32.38 34.96 -28.24
CA GLU A 21 32.06 33.52 -28.29
C GLU A 21 31.57 33.00 -26.92
N ASP A 22 32.20 33.42 -25.81
CA ASP A 22 31.80 33.01 -24.47
C ASP A 22 30.42 33.62 -24.09
N LYS A 23 30.17 34.86 -24.46
CA LYS A 23 28.89 35.52 -24.29
C LYS A 23 27.78 34.83 -25.11
N ALA A 24 28.05 34.51 -26.38
CA ALA A 24 27.10 33.80 -27.23
C ALA A 24 26.80 32.39 -26.69
N LYS A 25 27.83 31.68 -26.19
CA LYS A 25 27.64 30.39 -25.56
C LYS A 25 26.76 30.45 -24.31
N LYS A 26 27.03 31.41 -23.42
CA LYS A 26 26.23 31.64 -22.21
C LYS A 26 24.77 31.99 -22.53
N GLN A 27 24.59 32.83 -23.55
CA GLN A 27 23.25 33.23 -24.00
C GLN A 27 22.48 31.98 -24.52
N LYS A 28 23.12 31.18 -25.36
CA LYS A 28 22.52 29.94 -25.87
C LYS A 28 22.17 28.97 -24.75
N GLU A 29 23.07 28.77 -23.77
CA GLU A 29 22.78 27.95 -22.61
C GLU A 29 21.59 28.48 -21.80
N GLN A 30 21.41 29.76 -21.71
CA GLN A 30 20.25 30.34 -21.02
C GLN A 30 18.96 30.13 -21.82
N GLU A 31 18.97 30.37 -23.14
CA GLU A 31 17.84 30.10 -24.03
C GLU A 31 17.44 28.61 -24.01
N ASP A 32 18.41 27.69 -24.02
CA ASP A 32 18.17 26.26 -23.92
C ASP A 32 17.50 25.88 -22.58
N ARG A 33 17.92 26.50 -21.46
CA ARG A 33 17.31 26.30 -20.14
C ARG A 33 15.88 26.84 -20.07
N GLU A 34 15.59 27.98 -20.68
CA GLU A 34 14.24 28.53 -20.75
C GLU A 34 13.34 27.65 -21.61
N THR A 35 13.83 27.24 -22.78
CA THR A 35 13.14 26.29 -23.66
C THR A 35 12.80 24.99 -22.95
N TYR A 36 13.76 24.45 -22.19
CA TYR A 36 13.54 23.22 -21.40
C TYR A 36 12.41 23.42 -20.37
N LYS A 37 12.37 24.55 -19.66
CA LYS A 37 11.29 24.84 -18.69
C LYS A 37 9.93 24.89 -19.36
N ASP A 38 9.83 25.56 -20.49
CA ASP A 38 8.59 25.64 -21.29
C ASP A 38 8.11 24.26 -21.75
N LEU A 39 9.06 23.40 -22.16
CA LEU A 39 8.74 22.02 -22.55
C LEU A 39 8.26 21.20 -21.36
N VAL A 40 8.87 21.36 -20.17
CA VAL A 40 8.42 20.72 -18.94
C VAL A 40 7.01 21.17 -18.57
N ASP A 41 6.74 22.46 -18.62
CA ASP A 41 5.41 23.01 -18.31
C ASP A 41 4.33 22.43 -19.25
N LYS A 42 4.62 22.42 -20.55
CA LYS A 42 3.71 21.81 -21.55
C LYS A 42 3.50 20.33 -21.30
N PHE A 43 4.58 19.58 -21.00
CA PHE A 43 4.50 18.17 -20.67
C PHE A 43 3.61 17.92 -19.45
N VAL A 44 3.84 18.65 -18.37
CA VAL A 44 3.07 18.48 -17.12
C VAL A 44 1.60 18.83 -17.34
N VAL A 45 1.31 20.00 -17.93
CA VAL A 45 -0.08 20.45 -18.14
C VAL A 45 -0.87 19.48 -19.01
N ASN A 46 -0.28 18.99 -20.11
CA ASN A 46 -0.98 18.10 -21.02
C ASN A 46 -1.23 16.73 -20.39
N ASN A 47 -0.22 16.16 -19.72
CA ASN A 47 -0.35 14.82 -19.15
C ASN A 47 -1.22 14.84 -17.88
N VAL A 48 -1.18 15.87 -17.06
CA VAL A 48 -2.06 16.00 -15.90
C VAL A 48 -3.53 16.00 -16.33
N LYS A 49 -3.89 16.71 -17.39
CA LYS A 49 -5.28 16.71 -17.91
C LYS A 49 -5.75 15.34 -18.35
N LEU A 50 -4.89 14.58 -19.04
CA LEU A 50 -5.21 13.19 -19.46
C LEU A 50 -5.41 12.27 -18.25
N LEU A 51 -4.51 12.38 -17.26
CA LEU A 51 -4.59 11.55 -16.03
C LEU A 51 -5.80 11.93 -15.18
N GLN A 52 -6.17 13.21 -15.09
CA GLN A 52 -7.38 13.66 -14.40
C GLN A 52 -8.65 13.08 -15.05
N ASN A 53 -8.71 13.09 -16.39
CA ASN A 53 -9.84 12.51 -17.12
C ASN A 53 -9.96 11.00 -16.87
N LEU A 54 -8.85 10.27 -16.95
CA LEU A 54 -8.80 8.83 -16.62
C LEU A 54 -9.25 8.56 -15.18
N SER A 55 -8.75 9.34 -14.22
CA SER A 55 -9.13 9.23 -12.81
C SER A 55 -10.64 9.43 -12.60
N SER A 56 -11.23 10.42 -13.29
CA SER A 56 -12.67 10.68 -13.22
C SER A 56 -13.48 9.51 -13.80
N GLN A 57 -13.05 8.95 -14.92
CA GLN A 57 -13.70 7.76 -15.51
C GLN A 57 -13.62 6.56 -14.58
N MET A 58 -12.45 6.30 -13.97
CA MET A 58 -12.28 5.22 -13.03
C MET A 58 -13.19 5.38 -11.80
N MET A 59 -13.41 6.62 -11.33
CA MET A 59 -14.30 6.89 -10.20
C MET A 59 -15.75 6.54 -10.53
N VAL A 60 -16.23 6.93 -11.73
CA VAL A 60 -17.58 6.61 -12.19
C VAL A 60 -17.78 5.10 -12.34
N ILE A 61 -16.82 4.41 -12.96
CA ILE A 61 -16.88 2.95 -13.13
C ILE A 61 -16.88 2.24 -11.79
N LYS A 62 -16.01 2.70 -10.85
CA LYS A 62 -15.99 2.15 -9.49
C LYS A 62 -17.36 2.26 -8.82
N GLN A 63 -17.99 3.43 -8.88
CA GLN A 63 -19.31 3.64 -8.28
C GLN A 63 -20.35 2.71 -8.90
N GLN A 64 -20.41 2.61 -10.23
CA GLN A 64 -21.34 1.73 -10.93
C GLN A 64 -21.18 0.25 -10.53
N VAL A 65 -19.93 -0.22 -10.39
CA VAL A 65 -19.65 -1.59 -9.96
C VAL A 65 -20.13 -1.82 -8.53
N PHE A 66 -19.88 -0.87 -7.62
CA PHE A 66 -20.35 -1.00 -6.22
C PHE A 66 -21.87 -0.95 -6.12
N ASP A 67 -22.55 -0.07 -6.85
CA ASP A 67 -24.01 0.03 -6.86
C ASP A 67 -24.65 -1.27 -7.38
N SER A 68 -24.14 -1.78 -8.51
CA SER A 68 -24.62 -3.05 -9.08
C SER A 68 -24.39 -4.23 -8.13
N ALA A 69 -23.24 -4.27 -7.47
CA ALA A 69 -22.92 -5.32 -6.52
C ALA A 69 -23.78 -5.23 -5.25
N GLY A 70 -24.12 -4.02 -4.81
CA GLY A 70 -25.04 -3.79 -3.67
C GLY A 70 -26.37 -4.48 -3.90
N LEU A 71 -26.98 -4.27 -5.08
CA LEU A 71 -28.24 -4.92 -5.44
C LEU A 71 -28.15 -6.45 -5.42
N LEU A 72 -27.03 -7.03 -5.89
CA LEU A 72 -26.81 -8.48 -5.85
C LEU A 72 -26.60 -9.00 -4.43
N ILE A 73 -25.96 -8.22 -3.56
CA ILE A 73 -25.77 -8.58 -2.15
C ILE A 73 -27.11 -8.59 -1.44
N ASP A 74 -27.92 -7.55 -1.63
CA ASP A 74 -29.25 -7.45 -1.03
C ASP A 74 -30.15 -8.62 -1.48
N MET A 75 -30.19 -8.90 -2.79
CA MET A 75 -30.93 -10.04 -3.32
C MET A 75 -30.46 -11.38 -2.73
N LYS A 76 -29.17 -11.57 -2.58
CA LYS A 76 -28.59 -12.78 -1.98
C LYS A 76 -28.98 -12.90 -0.51
N ASP A 77 -28.90 -11.82 0.25
CA ASP A 77 -29.22 -11.82 1.67
C ASP A 77 -30.71 -12.11 1.89
N ASP A 78 -31.58 -11.61 1.03
CA ASP A 78 -33.02 -11.90 1.04
C ASP A 78 -33.30 -13.37 0.67
N LEU A 79 -32.67 -13.90 -0.37
CA LEU A 79 -32.87 -15.28 -0.83
C LEU A 79 -32.39 -16.32 0.19
N PHE A 80 -31.23 -16.09 0.78
CA PHE A 80 -30.59 -17.06 1.68
C PHE A 80 -30.82 -16.72 3.16
N LYS A 81 -31.54 -15.64 3.47
CA LYS A 81 -31.83 -15.16 4.82
C LYS A 81 -30.57 -15.02 5.69
N THR A 82 -29.49 -14.54 5.07
CA THR A 82 -28.19 -14.35 5.72
C THR A 82 -27.80 -12.90 5.70
N LYS A 83 -27.66 -12.28 6.87
CA LYS A 83 -27.01 -10.96 7.00
C LYS A 83 -25.62 -11.19 7.59
N ALA A 84 -24.66 -11.43 6.72
CA ALA A 84 -23.27 -11.56 7.16
C ALA A 84 -22.53 -10.24 6.92
N ASP A 85 -21.94 -9.68 7.97
CA ASP A 85 -20.96 -8.59 7.84
C ASP A 85 -19.70 -9.15 7.18
N ARG A 86 -19.60 -8.99 5.87
CA ARG A 86 -18.51 -9.51 5.06
C ARG A 86 -17.56 -8.38 4.65
N ARG A 87 -16.28 -8.55 4.92
CA ARG A 87 -15.24 -7.61 4.49
C ARG A 87 -15.12 -7.52 2.96
N SER A 88 -15.46 -8.60 2.25
CA SER A 88 -15.44 -8.67 0.80
C SER A 88 -16.48 -9.66 0.26
N ASN A 89 -16.93 -9.40 -0.96
CA ASN A 89 -17.78 -10.30 -1.73
C ASN A 89 -17.12 -10.62 -3.05
N THR A 90 -17.14 -11.89 -3.44
CA THR A 90 -16.67 -12.36 -4.75
C THR A 90 -17.87 -12.87 -5.54
N PHE A 91 -18.03 -12.35 -6.74
CA PHE A 91 -19.01 -12.79 -7.71
C PHE A 91 -18.28 -13.47 -8.86
N THR A 92 -18.68 -14.68 -9.18
CA THR A 92 -18.07 -15.50 -10.24
C THR A 92 -19.13 -15.91 -11.24
N THR A 93 -18.78 -15.87 -12.51
CA THR A 93 -19.66 -16.36 -13.61
C THR A 93 -19.93 -17.85 -13.47
N GLN A 94 -21.05 -18.34 -14.04
CA GLN A 94 -21.44 -19.77 -13.92
C GLN A 94 -20.42 -20.72 -14.53
N ASP A 95 -19.72 -20.28 -15.57
CA ASP A 95 -18.62 -21.02 -16.22
C ASP A 95 -17.30 -20.97 -15.43
N GLY A 96 -17.23 -20.14 -14.39
CA GLY A 96 -16.04 -19.98 -13.57
C GLY A 96 -14.88 -19.22 -14.22
N LEU A 97 -15.09 -18.61 -15.40
CA LEU A 97 -14.03 -17.97 -16.18
C LEU A 97 -13.71 -16.55 -15.72
N MET A 98 -14.65 -15.87 -15.08
CA MET A 98 -14.48 -14.49 -14.64
C MET A 98 -14.96 -14.31 -13.20
N SER A 99 -14.22 -13.54 -12.42
CA SER A 99 -14.67 -13.15 -11.09
C SER A 99 -14.33 -11.71 -10.77
N ILE A 100 -15.21 -11.07 -9.99
CA ILE A 100 -15.01 -9.74 -9.42
C ILE A 100 -15.10 -9.87 -7.91
N THR A 101 -14.05 -9.44 -7.23
CA THR A 101 -14.02 -9.32 -5.78
C THR A 101 -14.03 -7.84 -5.41
N LEU A 102 -14.97 -7.45 -4.59
CA LEU A 102 -15.06 -6.09 -4.08
C LEU A 102 -15.25 -6.11 -2.55
N GLY A 103 -14.74 -5.09 -1.90
CA GLY A 103 -14.79 -5.01 -0.46
C GLY A 103 -14.09 -3.78 0.11
N ASN A 104 -13.95 -3.80 1.42
CA ASN A 104 -13.27 -2.76 2.17
C ASN A 104 -11.95 -3.31 2.74
N ARG A 105 -10.84 -2.62 2.46
CA ARG A 105 -9.62 -2.84 3.21
C ARG A 105 -9.78 -2.23 4.59
N VAL A 106 -9.25 -2.91 5.57
CA VAL A 106 -9.35 -2.51 6.97
C VAL A 106 -7.94 -2.31 7.50
N ASN A 107 -7.69 -1.17 8.10
CA ASN A 107 -6.50 -0.97 8.90
C ASN A 107 -6.76 -1.54 10.30
N GLU A 108 -5.88 -2.42 10.73
CA GLU A 108 -5.91 -2.93 12.09
C GLU A 108 -5.54 -1.80 13.05
N GLY A 109 -6.36 -1.57 14.05
CA GLY A 109 -6.16 -0.60 15.10
C GLY A 109 -6.43 -1.22 16.47
N TRP A 110 -5.85 -0.65 17.50
CA TRP A 110 -5.96 -1.10 18.88
C TRP A 110 -6.05 0.12 19.77
N ASP A 111 -6.89 0.08 20.78
CA ASP A 111 -6.88 1.11 21.81
C ASP A 111 -5.73 0.89 22.82
N ASP A 112 -5.58 1.80 23.76
CA ASP A 112 -4.50 1.82 24.75
C ASP A 112 -4.48 0.59 25.68
N THR A 113 -5.65 -0.03 25.92
CA THR A 113 -5.77 -1.21 26.76
C THR A 113 -5.06 -2.44 26.21
N VAL A 114 -4.75 -2.48 24.91
CA VAL A 114 -3.98 -3.56 24.29
C VAL A 114 -2.66 -3.83 25.02
N ASN A 115 -2.00 -2.77 25.53
CA ASN A 115 -0.73 -2.91 26.22
C ASN A 115 -0.89 -3.64 27.56
N ALA A 116 -1.99 -3.44 28.27
CA ALA A 116 -2.29 -4.17 29.50
C ALA A 116 -2.47 -5.67 29.24
N GLY A 117 -3.21 -6.03 28.17
CA GLY A 117 -3.35 -7.41 27.75
C GLY A 117 -2.01 -8.05 27.34
N ILE A 118 -1.19 -7.33 26.56
CA ILE A 118 0.15 -7.77 26.17
C ILE A 118 1.03 -8.03 27.39
N SER A 119 0.99 -7.14 28.40
CA SER A 119 1.77 -7.32 29.64
C SER A 119 1.38 -8.61 30.37
N LYS A 120 0.07 -8.84 30.56
CA LYS A 120 -0.41 -10.07 31.21
C LYS A 120 0.03 -11.34 30.47
N VAL A 121 -0.05 -11.33 29.13
CA VAL A 121 0.41 -12.47 28.32
C VAL A 121 1.92 -12.68 28.48
N LYS A 122 2.71 -11.59 28.46
CA LYS A 122 4.17 -11.67 28.67
C LYS A 122 4.52 -12.22 30.05
N ASP A 123 3.86 -11.75 31.09
CA ASP A 123 4.09 -12.21 32.47
C ASP A 123 3.78 -13.71 32.62
N TYR A 124 2.70 -14.17 32.01
CA TYR A 124 2.40 -15.59 31.94
C TYR A 124 3.48 -16.39 31.21
N LEU A 125 3.87 -15.95 30.00
CA LEU A 125 4.89 -16.65 29.22
C LEU A 125 6.25 -16.66 29.93
N ALA A 126 6.63 -15.57 30.61
CA ALA A 126 7.85 -15.51 31.39
C ALA A 126 7.83 -16.52 32.57
N SER A 127 6.65 -16.79 33.15
CA SER A 127 6.51 -17.79 34.22
C SER A 127 6.73 -19.23 33.74
N LEU A 128 6.65 -19.49 32.44
CA LEU A 128 6.87 -20.81 31.83
C LEU A 128 8.34 -21.07 31.49
N ALA A 129 9.16 -20.04 31.37
CA ALA A 129 10.59 -20.14 31.03
C ALA A 129 11.41 -20.63 32.23
N LYS A 130 11.39 -21.93 32.50
CA LYS A 130 12.09 -22.56 33.63
C LYS A 130 13.44 -23.17 33.25
N ASP A 131 13.64 -23.51 31.99
CA ASP A 131 14.84 -24.11 31.42
C ASP A 131 15.06 -23.60 29.97
N GLU A 132 16.21 -23.96 29.38
CA GLU A 132 16.59 -23.49 28.04
C GLU A 132 15.58 -23.89 26.95
N ASN A 133 14.99 -25.06 27.03
CA ASN A 133 14.02 -25.55 26.04
C ASN A 133 12.68 -24.80 26.13
N SER A 134 12.20 -24.57 27.37
CA SER A 134 11.00 -23.79 27.60
C SER A 134 11.19 -22.30 27.24
N ALA A 135 12.40 -21.74 27.47
CA ALA A 135 12.73 -20.38 27.08
C ALA A 135 12.66 -20.17 25.56
N ALA A 136 13.18 -21.10 24.76
CA ALA A 136 13.11 -21.02 23.29
C ALA A 136 11.66 -21.07 22.75
N LEU A 137 10.81 -21.91 23.36
CA LEU A 137 9.38 -21.96 23.03
C LEU A 137 8.67 -20.65 23.40
N VAL A 138 8.96 -20.10 24.59
CA VAL A 138 8.42 -18.83 25.04
C VAL A 138 8.82 -17.69 24.10
N GLU A 139 10.09 -17.65 23.67
CA GLU A 139 10.56 -16.65 22.70
C GLU A 139 9.79 -16.73 21.38
N THR A 140 9.52 -17.92 20.89
CA THR A 140 8.71 -18.14 19.67
C THR A 140 7.30 -17.58 19.84
N VAL A 141 6.64 -17.83 20.97
CA VAL A 141 5.30 -17.31 21.26
C VAL A 141 5.33 -15.80 21.50
N MET A 142 6.38 -15.26 22.13
CA MET A 142 6.59 -13.81 22.25
C MET A 142 6.67 -13.11 20.89
N GLY A 143 7.18 -13.79 19.86
CA GLY A 143 7.15 -13.31 18.47
C GLY A 143 5.75 -13.07 17.91
N LEU A 144 4.73 -13.74 18.44
CA LEU A 144 3.33 -13.52 18.06
C LEU A 144 2.75 -12.21 18.65
N ILE A 145 3.29 -11.76 19.78
CA ILE A 145 2.89 -10.49 20.44
C ILE A 145 3.72 -9.32 19.94
N ALA A 146 4.75 -9.58 19.13
CA ALA A 146 5.62 -8.53 18.63
C ALA A 146 4.84 -7.58 17.73
N LYS A 147 4.95 -6.29 18.02
CA LYS A 147 4.39 -5.21 17.21
C LYS A 147 5.18 -5.09 15.90
N ASP A 148 4.50 -4.69 14.84
CA ASP A 148 5.15 -4.38 13.56
C ASP A 148 5.96 -3.06 13.66
N ARG A 149 6.63 -2.67 12.55
CA ARG A 149 7.42 -1.42 12.48
C ARG A 149 6.60 -0.15 12.75
N LYS A 150 5.27 -0.23 12.64
CA LYS A 150 4.33 0.86 12.92
C LYS A 150 3.79 0.83 14.35
N GLY A 151 4.24 -0.12 15.17
CA GLY A 151 3.78 -0.29 16.54
C GLY A 151 2.45 -1.03 16.69
N ASN A 152 1.93 -1.64 15.63
CA ASN A 152 0.66 -2.35 15.65
C ASN A 152 0.85 -3.86 15.85
N LEU A 153 -0.06 -4.46 16.62
CA LEU A 153 -0.21 -5.90 16.76
C LEU A 153 -1.03 -6.41 15.57
N LYS A 154 -0.73 -7.60 15.05
CA LYS A 154 -1.48 -8.20 13.95
C LYS A 154 -2.62 -9.07 14.48
N ALA A 155 -3.84 -8.84 14.02
CA ALA A 155 -5.02 -9.57 14.49
C ALA A 155 -4.95 -11.07 14.26
N ASN A 156 -4.38 -11.54 13.14
CA ASN A 156 -4.19 -12.97 12.89
C ASN A 156 -3.28 -13.65 13.93
N LYS A 157 -2.24 -12.96 14.39
CA LYS A 157 -1.36 -13.48 15.44
C LYS A 157 -2.07 -13.56 16.79
N VAL A 158 -2.99 -12.63 17.08
CA VAL A 158 -3.83 -12.71 18.29
C VAL A 158 -4.76 -13.90 18.25
N LEU A 159 -5.32 -14.26 17.09
CA LEU A 159 -6.13 -15.48 16.94
C LEU A 159 -5.31 -16.76 17.13
N GLU A 160 -4.04 -16.76 16.73
CA GLU A 160 -3.13 -17.90 17.01
C GLU A 160 -2.85 -18.03 18.50
N LEU A 161 -2.59 -16.91 19.19
CA LEU A 161 -2.42 -16.87 20.64
C LEU A 161 -3.67 -17.31 21.39
N GLU A 162 -4.86 -16.92 20.93
CA GLU A 162 -6.12 -17.37 21.51
C GLU A 162 -6.27 -18.89 21.46
N LYS A 163 -5.94 -19.50 20.31
CA LYS A 163 -5.97 -20.97 20.19
C LYS A 163 -5.01 -21.65 21.17
N LEU A 164 -3.85 -21.05 21.44
CA LEU A 164 -2.90 -21.53 22.43
C LEU A 164 -3.45 -21.36 23.84
N ALA A 165 -4.01 -20.20 24.17
CA ALA A 165 -4.60 -19.92 25.48
C ALA A 165 -5.75 -20.89 25.82
N ILE A 166 -6.60 -21.18 24.84
CA ILE A 166 -7.68 -22.18 24.98
C ILE A 166 -7.12 -23.58 25.26
N LYS A 167 -5.99 -23.97 24.63
CA LYS A 167 -5.37 -25.27 24.85
C LYS A 167 -4.71 -25.38 26.23
N THR A 168 -4.11 -24.31 26.73
CA THR A 168 -3.45 -24.30 28.05
C THR A 168 -4.43 -24.18 29.19
N GLN A 169 -5.62 -23.60 28.96
CA GLN A 169 -6.66 -23.31 29.96
C GLN A 169 -6.18 -22.47 31.15
N ASP A 170 -5.10 -21.72 30.98
CA ASP A 170 -4.60 -20.83 32.02
C ASP A 170 -5.40 -19.53 32.07
N GLU A 171 -5.93 -19.21 33.25
CA GLU A 171 -6.81 -18.04 33.44
C GLU A 171 -6.12 -16.71 33.15
N LYS A 172 -4.83 -16.55 33.49
CA LYS A 172 -4.08 -15.31 33.26
C LYS A 172 -3.82 -15.09 31.77
N PHE A 173 -3.51 -16.19 31.06
CA PHE A 173 -3.31 -16.14 29.62
C PHE A 173 -4.61 -15.81 28.89
N LEU A 174 -5.70 -16.49 29.24
CA LEU A 174 -7.03 -16.24 28.68
C LEU A 174 -7.51 -14.82 28.94
N ASP A 175 -7.34 -14.29 30.16
CA ASP A 175 -7.69 -12.92 30.49
C ASP A 175 -6.85 -11.90 29.69
N GLY A 176 -5.54 -12.11 29.57
CA GLY A 176 -4.68 -11.28 28.74
C GLY A 176 -5.13 -11.23 27.27
N ILE A 177 -5.48 -12.37 26.69
CA ILE A 177 -6.01 -12.47 25.32
C ILE A 177 -7.38 -11.79 25.19
N ALA A 178 -8.26 -11.95 26.18
CA ALA A 178 -9.57 -11.31 26.21
C ALA A 178 -9.45 -9.77 26.18
N ILE A 179 -8.51 -9.20 26.97
CA ILE A 179 -8.23 -7.77 26.97
C ILE A 179 -7.70 -7.33 25.59
N ILE A 180 -6.76 -8.05 25.01
CA ILE A 180 -6.23 -7.74 23.66
C ILE A 180 -7.37 -7.75 22.64
N LYS A 181 -8.23 -8.77 22.63
CA LYS A 181 -9.36 -8.83 21.70
C LYS A 181 -10.37 -7.69 21.91
N ALA A 182 -10.67 -7.35 23.16
CA ALA A 182 -11.54 -6.23 23.50
C ALA A 182 -10.97 -4.87 23.05
N ALA A 183 -9.65 -4.75 22.95
CA ALA A 183 -8.98 -3.55 22.50
C ALA A 183 -8.97 -3.38 20.96
N TYR A 184 -9.44 -4.36 20.19
CA TYR A 184 -9.41 -4.30 18.73
C TYR A 184 -10.36 -3.24 18.17
N ARG A 185 -9.83 -2.28 17.40
CA ARG A 185 -10.54 -1.15 16.79
C ARG A 185 -10.21 -1.07 15.29
N PRO A 186 -10.76 -1.97 14.47
CA PRO A 186 -10.54 -1.93 13.03
C PRO A 186 -11.17 -0.68 12.42
N ALA A 187 -10.43 0.01 11.56
CA ALA A 187 -10.93 1.16 10.81
C ALA A 187 -10.98 0.84 9.31
N PRO A 188 -12.12 1.03 8.63
CA PRO A 188 -12.16 0.94 7.17
C PRO A 188 -11.17 1.92 6.55
N SER A 189 -10.38 1.48 5.57
CA SER A 189 -9.39 2.34 4.91
C SER A 189 -9.82 2.71 3.50
N CYS A 190 -9.96 1.76 2.61
CA CYS A 190 -10.40 2.01 1.25
C CYS A 190 -11.19 0.84 0.67
N GLN A 191 -12.11 1.20 -0.23
CA GLN A 191 -12.79 0.23 -1.07
C GLN A 191 -11.85 -0.26 -2.17
N PHE A 192 -11.94 -1.54 -2.50
CA PHE A 192 -11.17 -2.12 -3.59
C PHE A 192 -12.06 -2.96 -4.52
N ILE A 193 -11.61 -3.08 -5.76
CA ILE A 193 -12.14 -3.98 -6.78
C ILE A 193 -10.95 -4.78 -7.30
N GLU A 194 -11.08 -6.09 -7.34
CA GLU A 194 -10.15 -7.00 -8.00
C GLU A 194 -10.91 -7.82 -9.02
N VAL A 195 -10.34 -7.95 -10.23
CA VAL A 195 -10.93 -8.73 -11.32
C VAL A 195 -9.96 -9.85 -11.67
N THR A 196 -10.46 -11.07 -11.71
CA THR A 196 -9.69 -12.25 -12.12
C THR A 196 -10.37 -12.87 -13.34
N LEU A 197 -9.59 -13.16 -14.36
CA LEU A 197 -9.98 -13.83 -15.60
C LEU A 197 -9.20 -15.14 -15.67
N LYS A 198 -9.74 -16.15 -16.33
CA LYS A 198 -8.98 -17.37 -16.66
C LYS A 198 -8.48 -17.31 -18.11
N ASP A 199 -7.22 -17.69 -18.30
CA ASP A 199 -6.64 -17.86 -19.63
C ASP A 199 -7.15 -19.15 -20.31
N GLU A 200 -6.74 -19.38 -21.56
CA GLU A 200 -7.08 -20.59 -22.32
C GLU A 200 -6.58 -21.88 -21.64
N LYS A 201 -5.62 -21.79 -20.73
CA LYS A 201 -5.05 -22.92 -19.96
C LYS A 201 -5.70 -23.07 -18.58
N GLY A 202 -6.66 -22.19 -18.23
CA GLY A 202 -7.35 -22.19 -16.94
C GLY A 202 -6.57 -21.52 -15.79
N ASN A 203 -5.47 -20.81 -16.07
CA ASN A 203 -4.73 -20.07 -15.03
C ASN A 203 -5.39 -18.73 -14.74
N ASP A 204 -5.30 -18.28 -13.49
CA ASP A 204 -5.82 -17.00 -13.07
C ASP A 204 -4.95 -15.84 -13.55
N ILE A 205 -5.55 -14.91 -14.28
CA ILE A 205 -4.96 -13.63 -14.71
C ILE A 205 -5.69 -12.51 -13.98
N LYS A 206 -4.96 -11.71 -13.20
CA LYS A 206 -5.52 -10.51 -12.57
C LYS A 206 -5.51 -9.35 -13.56
N LEU A 207 -6.67 -8.71 -13.75
CA LEU A 207 -6.79 -7.49 -14.54
C LEU A 207 -6.12 -6.33 -13.77
N PRO A 208 -5.10 -5.65 -14.33
CA PRO A 208 -4.47 -4.51 -13.66
C PRO A 208 -5.42 -3.29 -13.69
N LEU A 209 -5.80 -2.79 -12.52
CA LEU A 209 -6.66 -1.62 -12.36
C LEU A 209 -5.90 -0.40 -11.82
N SER A 210 -4.57 -0.43 -11.83
CA SER A 210 -3.72 0.71 -11.48
C SER A 210 -2.59 0.86 -12.49
N LEU A 211 -2.16 2.09 -12.77
CA LEU A 211 -1.07 2.37 -13.70
C LEU A 211 0.25 1.66 -13.29
N ALA A 212 0.49 1.50 -12.00
CA ALA A 212 1.68 0.80 -11.50
C ALA A 212 1.66 -0.72 -11.77
N ALA A 213 0.49 -1.30 -12.01
CA ALA A 213 0.33 -2.73 -12.27
C ALA A 213 0.26 -3.07 -13.77
N MET A 214 0.18 -2.06 -14.63
CA MET A 214 0.20 -2.23 -16.09
C MET A 214 1.65 -2.49 -16.55
N LYS A 215 1.82 -3.52 -17.39
CA LYS A 215 3.11 -3.89 -18.01
C LYS A 215 3.20 -3.33 -19.42
#